data_34208442bda70c878b4b5c90e5c378a5
#
_entry.id   34208442bda70c878b4b5c90e5c378a5
#
_cell.length_a   1.000
_cell.length_b   1.000
_cell.length_c   1.000
_cell.angle_alpha   90.00
_cell.angle_beta   90.00
_cell.angle_gamma   90.00
#
_symmetry.space_group_name_H-M   'P 1'
#
loop_
_entity.id
_entity.type
_entity.pdbx_description
1 polymer ?
#
loop_
_entity_poly.entity_id
_entity_poly.type
_entity_poly.pdbx_seq_one_letter_code
_entity_poly.pdbx_strand_id
1 'polypeptide(L)'
;MTVSTRPVLGMLLKGYPRISETFISNEILLLEQLGFAVHIFSMRRGRESFTHESVARIRAGVDYLPETFLRNSYRLLYHNLCLAMRQPRRYAAGLAVARRRFMRNRNPASLRHFLQAGYLVQRCLPSSGVVHLHAHFAHSPASVALYASVLSGLPFSFTAHAKDIYTSDAAQLREKIALARFVVTCTEYNRRHLLALAAGLQTPIHRIYHGIDTRLFTNGGDFRSTASPPYHVLSVARLTEKKGIPTVLRAVKQLQERGVRLTYTLIGDGQDRAKILALVRQLGLDPVCRWLGTQPHHVVLEHYRRADLFVLGCEVAADGDRDGIPNVLFESMVMGVPVVTTALSAIPELVEPGKTGLLVPPGRPEALAEAMLKMLADAGLRQRVIPAARERVLRDFDNRALVGRLADIYRPALSGFR
;
A
#
# COMPACT_ATOMS: atom_id res chain seq x y z
N MET A 1 -13.98 34.43 23.55
CA MET A 1 -13.61 33.02 23.69
C MET A 1 -12.95 32.60 22.39
N THR A 2 -11.64 32.60 22.34
CA THR A 2 -10.88 32.06 21.20
C THR A 2 -11.02 30.57 21.21
N VAL A 3 -11.82 30.03 20.31
CA VAL A 3 -11.86 28.59 20.05
C VAL A 3 -10.46 28.19 19.55
N SER A 4 -9.67 27.60 20.41
CA SER A 4 -8.40 26.97 20.04
C SER A 4 -8.72 25.81 19.11
N THR A 5 -8.88 26.10 17.83
CA THR A 5 -9.07 25.06 16.82
C THR A 5 -7.75 24.33 16.66
N ARG A 6 -7.74 23.05 17.07
CA ARG A 6 -6.60 22.16 16.83
C ARG A 6 -6.28 22.17 15.34
N PRO A 7 -5.00 22.27 14.93
CA PRO A 7 -4.62 22.22 13.53
C PRO A 7 -5.07 20.90 12.89
N VAL A 8 -5.72 21.01 11.75
CA VAL A 8 -6.28 19.85 11.04
C VAL A 8 -5.33 19.38 9.93
N LEU A 9 -5.07 18.08 9.88
CA LEU A 9 -4.33 17.42 8.80
C LEU A 9 -5.31 17.05 7.68
N GLY A 10 -5.14 17.61 6.50
CA GLY A 10 -5.95 17.29 5.33
C GLY A 10 -5.38 16.08 4.59
N MET A 11 -6.06 14.93 4.62
CA MET A 11 -5.68 13.70 3.90
C MET A 11 -6.32 13.65 2.52
N LEU A 12 -5.49 13.70 1.46
CA LEU A 12 -5.95 13.62 0.07
C LEU A 12 -5.82 12.21 -0.47
N LEU A 13 -6.95 11.58 -0.80
CA LEU A 13 -7.05 10.18 -1.20
C LEU A 13 -7.61 10.04 -2.61
N LYS A 14 -7.18 8.97 -3.31
CA LYS A 14 -7.70 8.66 -4.66
C LYS A 14 -9.17 8.25 -4.64
N GLY A 15 -9.59 7.54 -3.60
CA GLY A 15 -10.96 7.11 -3.33
C GLY A 15 -11.10 6.70 -1.88
N TYR A 16 -12.27 6.95 -1.28
CA TYR A 16 -12.53 6.60 0.11
C TYR A 16 -14.02 6.28 0.32
N PRO A 17 -14.36 5.28 1.15
CA PRO A 17 -13.49 4.24 1.66
C PRO A 17 -13.10 3.21 0.58
N ARG A 18 -12.01 2.43 0.79
CA ARG A 18 -11.58 1.36 -0.12
C ARG A 18 -11.07 0.14 0.64
N ILE A 19 -11.59 -1.03 0.30
CA ILE A 19 -11.22 -2.31 0.92
C ILE A 19 -9.74 -2.65 0.66
N SER A 20 -9.24 -2.36 -0.55
CA SER A 20 -7.86 -2.65 -0.92
C SER A 20 -6.80 -1.71 -0.30
N GLU A 21 -7.24 -0.69 0.44
CA GLU A 21 -6.38 0.35 1.03
C GLU A 21 -6.61 0.46 2.55
N THR A 22 -6.81 -0.68 3.22
CA THR A 22 -7.04 -0.78 4.68
C THR A 22 -5.97 -0.12 5.51
N PHE A 23 -4.72 -0.15 5.04
CA PHE A 23 -3.59 0.50 5.71
C PHE A 23 -3.80 2.01 5.87
N ILE A 24 -4.44 2.69 4.89
CA ILE A 24 -4.78 4.13 4.98
C ILE A 24 -5.85 4.36 6.05
N SER A 25 -6.93 3.57 6.03
CA SER A 25 -7.99 3.71 7.03
C SER A 25 -7.46 3.43 8.44
N ASN A 26 -6.60 2.43 8.60
CA ASN A 26 -5.96 2.15 9.88
C ASN A 26 -5.01 3.26 10.32
N GLU A 27 -4.24 3.85 9.40
CA GLU A 27 -3.38 5.01 9.66
C GLU A 27 -4.20 6.19 10.18
N ILE A 28 -5.30 6.55 9.48
CA ILE A 28 -6.18 7.65 9.88
C ILE A 28 -6.77 7.39 11.27
N LEU A 29 -7.30 6.19 11.52
CA LEU A 29 -7.85 5.83 12.82
C LEU A 29 -6.82 5.94 13.95
N LEU A 30 -5.60 5.47 13.72
CA LEU A 30 -4.52 5.54 14.71
C LEU A 30 -4.03 6.98 14.93
N LEU A 31 -3.98 7.81 13.90
CA LEU A 31 -3.67 9.24 14.04
C LEU A 31 -4.74 9.96 14.88
N GLU A 32 -6.03 9.66 14.67
CA GLU A 32 -7.10 10.21 15.51
C GLU A 32 -6.96 9.77 16.97
N GLN A 33 -6.60 8.51 17.22
CA GLN A 33 -6.34 7.99 18.57
C GLN A 33 -5.12 8.68 19.23
N LEU A 34 -4.15 9.12 18.43
CA LEU A 34 -2.99 9.92 18.89
C LEU A 34 -3.31 11.42 19.03
N GLY A 35 -4.58 11.81 18.87
CA GLY A 35 -5.07 13.16 19.09
C GLY A 35 -4.99 14.10 17.88
N PHE A 36 -4.71 13.57 16.69
CA PHE A 36 -4.76 14.38 15.46
C PHE A 36 -6.21 14.66 15.05
N ALA A 37 -6.47 15.91 14.64
CA ALA A 37 -7.67 16.23 13.89
C ALA A 37 -7.38 15.96 12.41
N VAL A 38 -8.22 15.15 11.77
CA VAL A 38 -8.05 14.75 10.37
C VAL A 38 -9.27 15.15 9.56
N HIS A 39 -9.07 15.62 8.32
CA HIS A 39 -10.13 15.84 7.34
C HIS A 39 -9.75 15.14 6.03
N ILE A 40 -10.67 14.36 5.48
CA ILE A 40 -10.42 13.55 4.28
C ILE A 40 -10.97 14.26 3.04
N PHE A 41 -10.12 14.47 2.05
CA PHE A 41 -10.52 14.91 0.71
C PHE A 41 -10.36 13.74 -0.26
N SER A 42 -11.46 13.19 -0.72
CA SER A 42 -11.44 12.05 -1.62
C SER A 42 -11.75 12.47 -3.05
N MET A 43 -10.89 12.06 -4.01
CA MET A 43 -11.06 12.37 -5.42
C MET A 43 -12.25 11.63 -6.06
N ARG A 44 -12.74 10.56 -5.41
CA ARG A 44 -13.94 9.80 -5.82
C ARG A 44 -14.51 9.02 -4.65
N ARG A 45 -15.77 8.62 -4.76
CA ARG A 45 -16.39 7.69 -3.80
C ARG A 45 -15.82 6.28 -3.94
N GLY A 46 -15.82 5.52 -2.86
CA GLY A 46 -15.56 4.08 -2.88
C GLY A 46 -16.59 3.38 -3.77
N ARG A 47 -16.19 2.26 -4.36
CA ARG A 47 -17.06 1.46 -5.26
C ARG A 47 -17.51 0.16 -4.61
N GLU A 48 -16.97 -0.13 -3.45
CA GLU A 48 -17.20 -1.38 -2.72
C GLU A 48 -18.51 -1.30 -1.93
N SER A 49 -19.24 -2.42 -1.89
CA SER A 49 -20.53 -2.54 -1.20
C SER A 49 -20.43 -2.68 0.32
N PHE A 50 -19.24 -2.97 0.81
CA PHE A 50 -18.96 -3.07 2.25
C PHE A 50 -17.64 -2.38 2.62
N THR A 51 -17.44 -2.11 3.90
CA THR A 51 -16.24 -1.47 4.43
C THR A 51 -15.73 -2.23 5.66
N HIS A 52 -14.45 -2.08 5.97
CA HIS A 52 -13.89 -2.64 7.21
C HIS A 52 -14.41 -1.88 8.45
N GLU A 53 -14.48 -2.58 9.59
CA GLU A 53 -14.91 -1.99 10.87
C GLU A 53 -14.09 -0.75 11.26
N SER A 54 -12.80 -0.70 10.90
CA SER A 54 -11.95 0.47 11.15
C SER A 54 -12.51 1.74 10.52
N VAL A 55 -13.14 1.66 9.36
CA VAL A 55 -13.75 2.81 8.67
C VAL A 55 -14.91 3.39 9.47
N ALA A 56 -15.76 2.55 10.07
CA ALA A 56 -16.89 2.98 10.90
C ALA A 56 -16.45 3.73 12.18
N ARG A 57 -15.20 3.56 12.61
CA ARG A 57 -14.63 4.17 13.81
C ARG A 57 -13.92 5.49 13.54
N ILE A 58 -13.66 5.84 12.28
CA ILE A 58 -13.03 7.09 11.87
C ILE A 58 -14.03 8.24 12.02
N ARG A 59 -13.60 9.33 12.66
CA ARG A 59 -14.40 10.54 12.94
C ARG A 59 -14.15 11.66 11.95
N ALA A 60 -13.12 11.55 11.12
CA ALA A 60 -12.73 12.57 10.16
C ALA A 60 -13.88 12.92 9.22
N GLY A 61 -14.13 14.21 9.04
CA GLY A 61 -15.02 14.71 7.99
C GLY A 61 -14.52 14.31 6.60
N VAL A 62 -15.44 14.04 5.67
CA VAL A 62 -15.09 13.59 4.31
C VAL A 62 -15.73 14.52 3.28
N ASP A 63 -14.91 15.18 2.47
CA ASP A 63 -15.34 15.87 1.28
C ASP A 63 -14.97 15.13 0.01
N TYR A 64 -15.93 14.98 -0.91
CA TYR A 64 -15.71 14.35 -2.20
C TYR A 64 -15.53 15.38 -3.31
N LEU A 65 -14.39 15.32 -3.99
CA LEU A 65 -14.11 16.18 -5.13
C LEU A 65 -14.91 15.73 -6.35
N PRO A 66 -15.28 16.64 -7.27
CA PRO A 66 -15.97 16.27 -8.51
C PRO A 66 -15.12 15.30 -9.34
N GLU A 67 -15.65 14.08 -9.58
CA GLU A 67 -14.92 12.98 -10.21
C GLU A 67 -14.85 13.13 -11.73
N THR A 68 -15.98 13.42 -12.38
CA THR A 68 -16.09 13.48 -13.84
C THR A 68 -16.25 14.91 -14.35
N PHE A 69 -15.43 15.26 -15.35
CA PHE A 69 -15.48 16.59 -15.97
C PHE A 69 -16.85 16.85 -16.60
N LEU A 70 -17.41 15.89 -17.35
CA LEU A 70 -18.68 16.07 -18.07
C LEU A 70 -19.88 16.37 -17.17
N ARG A 71 -20.03 15.67 -16.03
CA ARG A 71 -21.17 15.86 -15.12
C ARG A 71 -21.01 17.04 -14.15
N ASN A 72 -19.80 17.48 -13.88
CA ASN A 72 -19.50 18.49 -12.85
C ASN A 72 -18.70 19.67 -13.39
N SER A 73 -18.63 19.84 -14.72
CA SER A 73 -17.84 20.90 -15.35
C SER A 73 -18.23 22.29 -14.84
N TYR A 74 -19.52 22.58 -14.69
CA TYR A 74 -20.00 23.86 -14.20
C TYR A 74 -19.50 24.15 -12.78
N ARG A 75 -19.49 23.16 -11.88
CA ARG A 75 -18.99 23.32 -10.50
C ARG A 75 -17.49 23.58 -10.49
N LEU A 76 -16.73 22.80 -11.26
CA LEU A 76 -15.29 22.95 -11.38
C LEU A 76 -14.95 24.33 -11.96
N LEU A 77 -15.58 24.74 -13.05
CA LEU A 77 -15.34 26.03 -13.70
C LEU A 77 -15.74 27.20 -12.83
N TYR A 78 -16.94 27.18 -12.23
CA TYR A 78 -17.42 28.22 -11.33
C TYR A 78 -16.43 28.48 -10.16
N HIS A 79 -16.05 27.44 -9.41
CA HIS A 79 -15.15 27.58 -8.28
C HIS A 79 -13.72 28.00 -8.70
N ASN A 80 -13.25 27.57 -9.86
CA ASN A 80 -11.96 28.00 -10.39
C ASN A 80 -12.01 29.47 -10.85
N LEU A 81 -13.10 29.92 -11.45
CA LEU A 81 -13.29 31.34 -11.81
C LEU A 81 -13.33 32.23 -10.55
N CYS A 82 -14.09 31.84 -9.52
CA CYS A 82 -14.12 32.55 -8.25
C CYS A 82 -12.71 32.62 -7.60
N LEU A 83 -11.94 31.51 -7.65
CA LEU A 83 -10.59 31.49 -7.12
C LEU A 83 -9.64 32.39 -7.94
N ALA A 84 -9.75 32.36 -9.26
CA ALA A 84 -8.97 33.22 -10.15
C ALA A 84 -9.21 34.73 -9.87
N MET A 85 -10.47 35.12 -9.62
CA MET A 85 -10.82 36.50 -9.27
C MET A 85 -10.30 36.87 -7.87
N ARG A 86 -10.36 35.97 -6.89
CA ARG A 86 -9.93 36.27 -5.50
C ARG A 86 -8.41 36.25 -5.33
N GLN A 87 -7.71 35.36 -6.05
CA GLN A 87 -6.26 35.14 -5.91
C GLN A 87 -5.57 35.02 -7.29
N PRO A 88 -5.60 36.08 -8.13
CA PRO A 88 -5.16 36.00 -9.52
C PRO A 88 -3.69 35.58 -9.68
N ARG A 89 -2.80 36.07 -8.81
CA ARG A 89 -1.37 35.73 -8.86
C ARG A 89 -1.12 34.25 -8.57
N ARG A 90 -1.73 33.69 -7.53
CA ARG A 90 -1.60 32.27 -7.19
C ARG A 90 -2.26 31.38 -8.24
N TYR A 91 -3.40 31.80 -8.78
CA TYR A 91 -4.08 31.06 -9.84
C TYR A 91 -3.24 31.01 -11.12
N ALA A 92 -2.64 32.13 -11.54
CA ALA A 92 -1.74 32.18 -12.67
C ALA A 92 -0.49 31.30 -12.48
N ALA A 93 0.10 31.30 -11.28
CA ALA A 93 1.21 30.40 -10.94
C ALA A 93 0.82 28.92 -11.04
N GLY A 94 -0.34 28.55 -10.48
CA GLY A 94 -0.87 27.18 -10.58
C GLY A 94 -1.16 26.76 -12.02
N LEU A 95 -1.73 27.65 -12.83
CA LEU A 95 -2.00 27.42 -14.25
C LEU A 95 -0.70 27.24 -15.04
N ALA A 96 0.34 28.02 -14.74
CA ALA A 96 1.66 27.87 -15.37
C ALA A 96 2.29 26.50 -15.07
N VAL A 97 2.17 26.01 -13.83
CA VAL A 97 2.59 24.64 -13.47
C VAL A 97 1.78 23.59 -14.24
N ALA A 98 0.45 23.73 -14.30
CA ALA A 98 -0.42 22.80 -15.01
C ALA A 98 -0.12 22.75 -16.51
N ARG A 99 0.10 23.94 -17.15
CA ARG A 99 0.49 24.05 -18.57
C ARG A 99 1.83 23.37 -18.84
N ARG A 100 2.86 23.63 -18.02
CA ARG A 100 4.19 23.01 -18.16
C ARG A 100 4.11 21.49 -18.07
N ARG A 101 3.35 20.94 -17.12
CA ARG A 101 3.16 19.50 -16.97
C ARG A 101 2.37 18.90 -18.13
N PHE A 102 1.34 19.59 -18.62
CA PHE A 102 0.58 19.17 -19.78
C PHE A 102 1.47 19.15 -21.04
N MET A 103 2.26 20.21 -21.28
CA MET A 103 3.16 20.28 -22.44
C MET A 103 4.21 19.17 -22.43
N ARG A 104 4.71 18.79 -21.24
CA ARG A 104 5.69 17.70 -21.09
C ARG A 104 5.10 16.33 -21.44
N ASN A 105 3.91 16.03 -20.94
CA ASN A 105 3.38 14.65 -20.95
C ASN A 105 2.13 14.49 -21.82
N ARG A 106 1.60 15.56 -22.40
CA ARG A 106 0.37 15.58 -23.21
C ARG A 106 -0.83 14.89 -22.53
N ASN A 107 -0.83 14.80 -21.20
CA ASN A 107 -1.85 14.09 -20.44
C ASN A 107 -2.93 15.07 -19.92
N PRO A 108 -4.19 14.93 -20.37
CA PRO A 108 -5.29 15.80 -19.96
C PRO A 108 -5.64 15.68 -18.46
N ALA A 109 -5.17 14.62 -17.81
CA ALA A 109 -5.34 14.47 -16.37
C ALA A 109 -4.69 15.61 -15.57
N SER A 110 -3.65 16.25 -16.10
CA SER A 110 -3.00 17.41 -15.46
C SER A 110 -3.99 18.58 -15.27
N LEU A 111 -4.76 18.88 -16.31
CA LEU A 111 -5.78 19.93 -16.25
C LEU A 111 -6.92 19.57 -15.29
N ARG A 112 -7.40 18.32 -15.35
CA ARG A 112 -8.42 17.83 -14.42
C ARG A 112 -7.95 17.96 -12.96
N HIS A 113 -6.74 17.53 -12.64
CA HIS A 113 -6.20 17.64 -11.29
C HIS A 113 -6.05 19.10 -10.84
N PHE A 114 -5.68 20.01 -11.73
CA PHE A 114 -5.65 21.44 -11.47
C PHE A 114 -7.03 21.99 -11.12
N LEU A 115 -8.06 21.67 -11.92
CA LEU A 115 -9.43 22.12 -11.66
C LEU A 115 -10.01 21.52 -10.36
N GLN A 116 -9.68 20.24 -10.05
CA GLN A 116 -10.04 19.63 -8.77
C GLN A 116 -9.36 20.32 -7.60
N ALA A 117 -8.10 20.74 -7.75
CA ALA A 117 -7.39 21.51 -6.73
C ALA A 117 -8.01 22.91 -6.52
N GLY A 118 -8.39 23.59 -7.59
CA GLY A 118 -9.08 24.89 -7.50
C GLY A 118 -10.43 24.75 -6.76
N TYR A 119 -11.20 23.69 -7.03
CA TYR A 119 -12.42 23.38 -6.29
C TYR A 119 -12.13 23.12 -4.80
N LEU A 120 -11.12 22.29 -4.50
CA LEU A 120 -10.69 22.01 -3.13
C LEU A 120 -10.36 23.30 -2.37
N VAL A 121 -9.55 24.16 -2.97
CA VAL A 121 -9.08 25.41 -2.33
C VAL A 121 -10.23 26.39 -2.13
N GLN A 122 -11.12 26.55 -3.10
CA GLN A 122 -12.19 27.55 -3.04
C GLN A 122 -13.37 27.07 -2.20
N ARG A 123 -13.71 25.77 -2.21
CA ARG A 123 -14.96 25.25 -1.62
C ARG A 123 -14.76 24.48 -0.33
N CYS A 124 -13.71 23.63 -0.24
CA CYS A 124 -13.57 22.68 0.87
C CYS A 124 -12.62 23.21 1.97
N LEU A 125 -11.47 23.78 1.60
CA LEU A 125 -10.48 24.25 2.58
C LEU A 125 -10.97 25.34 3.54
N PRO A 126 -11.77 26.36 3.13
CA PRO A 126 -12.13 27.45 4.04
C PRO A 126 -12.87 27.02 5.30
N SER A 127 -13.64 25.93 5.25
CA SER A 127 -14.41 25.40 6.39
C SER A 127 -13.76 24.22 7.11
N SER A 128 -12.58 23.75 6.63
CA SER A 128 -11.97 22.51 7.13
C SER A 128 -10.98 22.71 8.28
N GLY A 129 -10.46 23.92 8.48
CA GLY A 129 -9.39 24.20 9.45
C GLY A 129 -8.04 23.52 9.10
N VAL A 130 -7.89 23.03 7.87
CA VAL A 130 -6.68 22.31 7.41
C VAL A 130 -5.52 23.29 7.28
N VAL A 131 -4.38 22.92 7.87
CA VAL A 131 -3.13 23.69 7.84
C VAL A 131 -2.02 22.99 7.06
N HIS A 132 -2.17 21.70 6.77
CA HIS A 132 -1.23 20.89 6.00
C HIS A 132 -1.98 19.86 5.17
N LEU A 133 -1.59 19.68 3.91
CA LEU A 133 -2.15 18.67 3.02
C LEU A 133 -1.20 17.46 2.93
N HIS A 134 -1.70 16.26 3.20
CA HIS A 134 -0.96 15.03 2.97
C HIS A 134 -1.68 14.14 1.95
N ALA A 135 -0.98 13.70 0.92
CA ALA A 135 -1.55 12.85 -0.11
C ALA A 135 -1.05 11.41 0.01
N HIS A 136 -1.95 10.44 0.03
CA HIS A 136 -1.55 9.06 -0.22
C HIS A 136 -1.50 8.78 -1.71
N PHE A 137 -0.38 8.22 -2.16
CA PHE A 137 0.06 7.97 -3.53
C PHE A 137 0.64 9.18 -4.26
N ALA A 138 1.84 8.98 -4.80
CA ALA A 138 2.59 10.00 -5.53
C ALA A 138 1.99 10.37 -6.91
N HIS A 139 0.99 9.62 -7.41
CA HIS A 139 0.35 9.92 -8.70
C HIS A 139 -0.74 11.03 -8.60
N SER A 140 -2.04 10.70 -8.80
CA SER A 140 -3.12 11.69 -8.87
C SER A 140 -3.34 12.48 -7.57
N PRO A 141 -3.40 11.85 -6.38
CA PRO A 141 -3.59 12.60 -5.14
C PRO A 141 -2.48 13.62 -4.88
N ALA A 142 -1.21 13.22 -5.02
CA ALA A 142 -0.09 14.14 -4.85
C ALA A 142 -0.07 15.25 -5.93
N SER A 143 -0.63 15.00 -7.13
CA SER A 143 -0.77 16.05 -8.15
C SER A 143 -1.82 17.09 -7.73
N VAL A 144 -2.96 16.65 -7.18
CA VAL A 144 -3.99 17.58 -6.66
C VAL A 144 -3.46 18.33 -5.44
N ALA A 145 -2.74 17.65 -4.52
CA ALA A 145 -2.12 18.30 -3.35
C ALA A 145 -1.10 19.36 -3.75
N LEU A 146 -0.26 19.09 -4.74
CA LEU A 146 0.71 20.04 -5.28
C LEU A 146 0.00 21.30 -5.84
N TYR A 147 -1.02 21.13 -6.68
CA TYR A 147 -1.76 22.27 -7.21
C TYR A 147 -2.50 23.03 -6.10
N ALA A 148 -3.12 22.31 -5.16
CA ALA A 148 -3.79 22.93 -4.03
C ALA A 148 -2.81 23.72 -3.15
N SER A 149 -1.59 23.22 -2.95
CA SER A 149 -0.51 23.94 -2.26
C SER A 149 -0.13 25.24 -2.96
N VAL A 150 0.09 25.20 -4.28
CA VAL A 150 0.40 26.41 -5.06
C VAL A 150 -0.74 27.43 -5.01
N LEU A 151 -1.99 26.96 -5.10
CA LEU A 151 -3.18 27.83 -5.11
C LEU A 151 -3.51 28.41 -3.73
N SER A 152 -3.34 27.65 -2.63
CA SER A 152 -3.70 28.09 -1.27
C SER A 152 -2.53 28.68 -0.49
N GLY A 153 -1.29 28.26 -0.81
CA GLY A 153 -0.10 28.51 -0.01
C GLY A 153 0.09 27.56 1.17
N LEU A 154 -0.81 26.58 1.35
CA LEU A 154 -0.64 25.53 2.37
C LEU A 154 0.49 24.60 1.98
N PRO A 155 1.34 24.15 2.92
CA PRO A 155 2.34 23.12 2.65
C PRO A 155 1.67 21.79 2.33
N PHE A 156 2.35 20.98 1.52
CA PHE A 156 1.93 19.61 1.28
C PHE A 156 3.07 18.62 1.46
N SER A 157 2.70 17.38 1.71
CA SER A 157 3.56 16.20 1.73
C SER A 157 2.83 15.03 1.09
N PHE A 158 3.52 13.93 0.84
CA PHE A 158 2.86 12.74 0.32
C PHE A 158 3.57 11.46 0.74
N THR A 159 2.79 10.36 0.84
CA THR A 159 3.31 9.01 0.95
C THR A 159 3.35 8.35 -0.43
N ALA A 160 4.53 7.87 -0.81
CA ALA A 160 4.79 7.17 -2.07
C ALA A 160 4.89 5.67 -1.85
N HIS A 161 4.18 4.89 -2.66
CA HIS A 161 4.13 3.43 -2.60
C HIS A 161 4.80 2.83 -3.84
N ALA A 162 5.10 1.53 -3.84
CA ALA A 162 5.85 0.89 -4.93
C ALA A 162 5.22 1.17 -6.31
N LYS A 163 3.91 0.94 -6.47
CA LYS A 163 3.25 1.14 -7.76
C LYS A 163 3.44 2.54 -8.30
N ASP A 164 3.14 3.56 -7.52
CA ASP A 164 3.17 4.95 -7.96
C ASP A 164 4.58 5.52 -8.09
N ILE A 165 5.57 4.89 -7.46
CA ILE A 165 6.99 5.20 -7.66
C ILE A 165 7.48 4.68 -9.02
N TYR A 166 7.26 3.38 -9.29
CA TYR A 166 7.87 2.70 -10.44
C TYR A 166 7.09 2.83 -11.74
N THR A 167 5.81 3.23 -11.69
CA THR A 167 4.99 3.47 -12.89
C THR A 167 4.75 4.94 -13.19
N SER A 168 5.33 5.87 -12.41
CA SER A 168 5.23 7.30 -12.65
C SER A 168 6.39 7.81 -13.49
N ASP A 169 6.13 8.87 -14.27
CA ASP A 169 7.19 9.64 -14.93
C ASP A 169 8.16 10.25 -13.91
N ALA A 170 9.45 9.97 -14.08
CA ALA A 170 10.52 10.35 -13.16
C ALA A 170 10.62 11.87 -12.95
N ALA A 171 10.45 12.66 -14.02
CA ALA A 171 10.54 14.13 -13.94
C ALA A 171 9.34 14.71 -13.17
N GLN A 172 8.13 14.12 -13.31
CA GLN A 172 6.97 14.52 -12.52
C GLN A 172 7.13 14.15 -11.05
N LEU A 173 7.68 12.98 -10.76
CA LEU A 173 7.91 12.55 -9.39
C LEU A 173 8.95 13.45 -8.70
N ARG A 174 10.05 13.75 -9.39
CA ARG A 174 11.07 14.69 -8.92
C ARG A 174 10.49 16.09 -8.65
N GLU A 175 9.64 16.62 -9.54
CA GLU A 175 8.96 17.90 -9.34
C GLU A 175 8.08 17.91 -8.09
N LYS A 176 7.36 16.83 -7.83
CA LYS A 176 6.54 16.69 -6.59
C LYS A 176 7.41 16.64 -5.35
N ILE A 177 8.52 15.90 -5.39
CA ILE A 177 9.49 15.86 -4.29
C ILE A 177 10.04 17.25 -4.03
N ALA A 178 10.46 17.99 -5.06
CA ALA A 178 11.05 19.31 -4.92
C ALA A 178 10.12 20.34 -4.26
N LEU A 179 8.80 20.21 -4.43
CA LEU A 179 7.80 21.14 -3.92
C LEU A 179 7.15 20.67 -2.61
N ALA A 180 7.36 19.41 -2.22
CA ALA A 180 6.82 18.87 -0.99
C ALA A 180 7.65 19.31 0.22
N ARG A 181 6.99 19.50 1.37
CA ARG A 181 7.67 19.76 2.65
C ARG A 181 8.49 18.55 3.10
N PHE A 182 7.96 17.37 2.88
CA PHE A 182 8.63 16.07 3.06
C PHE A 182 7.91 14.99 2.26
N VAL A 183 8.55 13.86 2.09
CA VAL A 183 7.99 12.65 1.47
C VAL A 183 8.11 11.48 2.44
N VAL A 184 7.10 10.64 2.50
CA VAL A 184 7.13 9.37 3.23
C VAL A 184 7.10 8.22 2.23
N THR A 185 7.79 7.13 2.52
CA THR A 185 7.67 5.88 1.77
C THR A 185 7.77 4.67 2.69
N CYS A 186 7.24 3.55 2.23
CA CYS A 186 6.99 2.37 3.07
C CYS A 186 8.14 1.35 3.10
N THR A 187 9.26 1.59 2.44
CA THR A 187 10.41 0.67 2.43
C THR A 187 11.74 1.40 2.21
N GLU A 188 12.85 0.81 2.65
CA GLU A 188 14.17 1.37 2.40
C GLU A 188 14.54 1.26 0.91
N TYR A 189 14.10 0.20 0.24
CA TYR A 189 14.25 0.04 -1.20
C TYR A 189 13.64 1.22 -1.98
N ASN A 190 12.42 1.60 -1.66
CA ASN A 190 11.76 2.77 -2.24
C ASN A 190 12.47 4.07 -1.84
N ARG A 191 12.89 4.20 -0.58
CA ARG A 191 13.59 5.39 -0.09
C ARG A 191 14.86 5.64 -0.86
N ARG A 192 15.69 4.61 -1.10
CA ARG A 192 16.92 4.72 -1.91
C ARG A 192 16.63 5.16 -3.33
N HIS A 193 15.62 4.61 -3.96
CA HIS A 193 15.20 5.02 -5.30
C HIS A 193 14.75 6.49 -5.33
N LEU A 194 13.91 6.91 -4.38
CA LEU A 194 13.46 8.31 -4.28
C LEU A 194 14.60 9.28 -3.98
N LEU A 195 15.58 8.90 -3.14
CA LEU A 195 16.76 9.71 -2.88
C LEU A 195 17.63 9.87 -4.13
N ALA A 196 17.82 8.81 -4.90
CA ALA A 196 18.54 8.89 -6.17
C ALA A 196 17.82 9.83 -7.16
N LEU A 197 16.49 9.73 -7.26
CA LEU A 197 15.68 10.62 -8.09
C LEU A 197 15.71 12.08 -7.59
N ALA A 198 15.78 12.28 -6.29
CA ALA A 198 15.82 13.57 -5.63
C ALA A 198 17.24 14.16 -5.48
N ALA A 199 18.25 13.60 -6.15
CA ALA A 199 19.61 14.07 -6.02
C ALA A 199 19.72 15.59 -6.22
N GLY A 200 20.36 16.30 -5.25
CA GLY A 200 20.46 17.75 -5.23
C GLY A 200 19.23 18.50 -4.64
N LEU A 201 18.17 17.82 -4.24
CA LEU A 201 17.04 18.40 -3.52
C LEU A 201 17.25 18.28 -2.01
N GLN A 202 16.70 19.24 -1.24
CA GLN A 202 16.79 19.25 0.23
C GLN A 202 15.55 18.67 0.92
N THR A 203 14.58 18.18 0.15
CA THR A 203 13.33 17.63 0.69
C THR A 203 13.58 16.36 1.49
N PRO A 204 13.20 16.29 2.78
CA PRO A 204 13.35 15.09 3.59
C PRO A 204 12.52 13.92 3.03
N ILE A 205 13.13 12.74 2.94
CA ILE A 205 12.46 11.50 2.53
C ILE A 205 12.54 10.50 3.68
N HIS A 206 11.41 10.29 4.35
CA HIS A 206 11.29 9.41 5.51
C HIS A 206 10.85 8.02 5.09
N ARG A 207 11.38 6.99 5.77
CA ARG A 207 10.88 5.62 5.66
C ARG A 207 10.04 5.30 6.90
N ILE A 208 8.76 4.99 6.66
CA ILE A 208 7.85 4.42 7.67
C ILE A 208 7.23 3.18 7.02
N TYR A 209 7.53 2.01 7.53
CA TYR A 209 6.94 0.77 7.02
C TYR A 209 5.41 0.77 7.16
N HIS A 210 4.72 0.07 6.28
CA HIS A 210 3.37 -0.38 6.57
C HIS A 210 3.47 -1.59 7.50
N GLY A 211 2.79 -1.53 8.60
CA GLY A 211 2.66 -2.63 9.52
C GLY A 211 1.26 -3.24 9.47
N ILE A 212 1.07 -4.22 10.32
CA ILE A 212 -0.25 -4.82 10.57
C ILE A 212 -0.66 -4.56 12.02
N ASP A 213 -1.95 -4.66 12.32
CA ASP A 213 -2.41 -4.73 13.71
C ASP A 213 -2.12 -6.14 14.24
N THR A 214 -0.99 -6.29 14.92
CA THR A 214 -0.52 -7.58 15.40
C THR A 214 -1.47 -8.27 16.37
N ARG A 215 -2.40 -7.51 17.00
CA ARG A 215 -3.42 -8.04 17.92
C ARG A 215 -4.51 -8.85 17.19
N LEU A 216 -4.72 -8.61 15.89
CA LEU A 216 -5.68 -9.36 15.09
C LEU A 216 -5.18 -10.75 14.72
N PHE A 217 -3.88 -11.01 14.92
CA PHE A 217 -3.20 -12.24 14.50
C PHE A 217 -2.71 -13.01 15.74
N THR A 218 -3.64 -13.62 16.46
CA THR A 218 -3.33 -14.44 17.64
C THR A 218 -3.47 -15.92 17.30
N ASN A 219 -2.44 -16.70 17.60
CA ASN A 219 -2.42 -18.16 17.35
C ASN A 219 -2.34 -18.97 18.68
N GLY A 220 -2.84 -18.44 19.79
CA GLY A 220 -2.88 -19.15 21.06
C GLY A 220 -1.53 -19.65 21.62
N GLY A 221 -0.41 -19.35 20.94
CA GLY A 221 0.93 -19.80 21.35
C GLY A 221 1.40 -21.13 20.74
N ASP A 222 0.53 -21.92 20.12
CA ASP A 222 0.87 -23.19 19.49
C ASP A 222 1.41 -22.97 18.07
N PHE A 223 2.74 -22.95 17.94
CA PHE A 223 3.40 -22.93 16.62
C PHE A 223 3.76 -24.35 16.21
N ARG A 224 3.35 -24.75 15.01
CA ARG A 224 3.76 -26.02 14.43
C ARG A 224 5.24 -25.98 14.02
N SER A 225 6.11 -26.30 14.96
CA SER A 225 7.54 -26.44 14.69
C SER A 225 7.87 -27.63 13.79
N THR A 226 6.97 -28.61 13.72
CA THR A 226 7.06 -29.78 12.84
C THR A 226 5.92 -29.80 11.84
N ALA A 227 6.18 -30.28 10.65
CA ALA A 227 5.19 -30.52 9.60
C ALA A 227 5.28 -31.99 9.16
N SER A 228 4.15 -32.58 8.79
CA SER A 228 4.07 -33.95 8.28
C SER A 228 3.11 -34.05 7.10
N PRO A 229 3.40 -34.91 6.11
CA PRO A 229 2.50 -35.11 4.99
C PRO A 229 1.12 -35.67 5.41
N PRO A 230 0.01 -35.27 4.75
CA PRO A 230 -0.02 -34.29 3.66
C PRO A 230 0.18 -32.86 4.12
N TYR A 231 1.13 -32.15 3.52
CA TYR A 231 1.45 -30.75 3.89
C TYR A 231 0.38 -29.79 3.40
N HIS A 232 0.09 -28.76 4.20
CA HIS A 232 -0.82 -27.67 3.84
C HIS A 232 -0.02 -26.42 3.42
N VAL A 233 0.03 -26.16 2.13
CA VAL A 233 0.69 -24.98 1.55
C VAL A 233 -0.35 -23.90 1.24
N LEU A 234 -0.10 -22.67 1.64
CA LEU A 234 -1.03 -21.55 1.53
C LEU A 234 -0.43 -20.38 0.74
N SER A 235 -1.25 -19.81 -0.14
CA SER A 235 -1.05 -18.46 -0.68
C SER A 235 -2.30 -17.61 -0.48
N VAL A 236 -2.11 -16.36 -0.03
CA VAL A 236 -3.17 -15.36 0.05
C VAL A 236 -2.73 -14.16 -0.77
N ALA A 237 -3.42 -13.87 -1.86
CA ALA A 237 -2.99 -12.81 -2.77
C ALA A 237 -4.12 -12.31 -3.67
N ARG A 238 -4.04 -11.03 -4.08
CA ARG A 238 -4.79 -10.58 -5.25
C ARG A 238 -4.22 -11.30 -6.49
N LEU A 239 -5.05 -11.89 -7.30
CA LEU A 239 -4.63 -12.61 -8.51
C LEU A 239 -4.23 -11.62 -9.61
N THR A 240 -3.00 -11.14 -9.54
CA THR A 240 -2.35 -10.22 -10.48
C THR A 240 -0.94 -10.70 -10.76
N GLU A 241 -0.40 -10.38 -11.93
CA GLU A 241 0.90 -10.82 -12.42
C GLU A 241 2.00 -10.72 -11.36
N LYS A 242 2.16 -9.56 -10.74
CA LYS A 242 3.20 -9.31 -9.73
C LYS A 242 3.22 -10.22 -8.50
N LYS A 243 2.16 -11.03 -8.30
CA LYS A 243 2.11 -12.00 -7.21
C LYS A 243 2.77 -13.34 -7.54
N GLY A 244 3.09 -13.56 -8.82
CA GLY A 244 3.83 -14.72 -9.29
C GLY A 244 3.17 -16.06 -8.98
N ILE A 245 1.82 -16.11 -8.93
CA ILE A 245 1.08 -17.36 -8.69
C ILE A 245 1.40 -18.42 -9.74
N PRO A 246 1.60 -18.09 -11.04
CA PRO A 246 2.05 -19.09 -12.01
C PRO A 246 3.38 -19.78 -11.64
N THR A 247 4.33 -19.05 -11.08
CA THR A 247 5.61 -19.60 -10.59
C THR A 247 5.38 -20.54 -9.40
N VAL A 248 4.48 -20.18 -8.47
CA VAL A 248 4.09 -21.04 -7.34
C VAL A 248 3.43 -22.33 -7.83
N LEU A 249 2.50 -22.26 -8.79
CA LEU A 249 1.82 -23.45 -9.34
C LEU A 249 2.80 -24.43 -10.00
N ARG A 250 3.78 -23.92 -10.75
CA ARG A 250 4.84 -24.78 -11.33
C ARG A 250 5.71 -25.42 -10.25
N ALA A 251 6.04 -24.69 -9.18
CA ALA A 251 6.77 -25.25 -8.05
C ALA A 251 5.96 -26.35 -7.33
N VAL A 252 4.67 -26.15 -7.11
CA VAL A 252 3.75 -27.15 -6.55
C VAL A 252 3.70 -28.39 -7.45
N LYS A 253 3.65 -28.21 -8.78
CA LYS A 253 3.68 -29.32 -9.74
C LYS A 253 4.94 -30.15 -9.61
N GLN A 254 6.11 -29.53 -9.51
CA GLN A 254 7.38 -30.21 -9.31
C GLN A 254 7.42 -31.04 -8.00
N LEU A 255 6.86 -30.49 -6.92
CA LEU A 255 6.76 -31.23 -5.64
C LEU A 255 5.83 -32.42 -5.76
N GLN A 256 4.70 -32.29 -6.46
CA GLN A 256 3.77 -33.38 -6.74
C GLN A 256 4.45 -34.50 -7.55
N GLU A 257 5.21 -34.16 -8.61
CA GLU A 257 5.95 -35.10 -9.45
C GLU A 257 7.06 -35.85 -8.69
N ARG A 258 7.60 -35.23 -7.63
CA ARG A 258 8.55 -35.89 -6.70
C ARG A 258 7.87 -36.72 -5.62
N GLY A 259 6.56 -36.91 -5.70
CA GLY A 259 5.79 -37.70 -4.73
C GLY A 259 5.52 -37.03 -3.39
N VAL A 260 5.72 -35.72 -3.27
CA VAL A 260 5.42 -34.99 -2.06
C VAL A 260 3.90 -34.82 -1.90
N ARG A 261 3.35 -35.43 -0.84
CA ARG A 261 1.92 -35.34 -0.53
C ARG A 261 1.61 -33.94 0.08
N LEU A 262 0.88 -33.11 -0.66
CA LEU A 262 0.51 -31.78 -0.23
C LEU A 262 -0.89 -31.37 -0.73
N THR A 263 -1.47 -30.36 -0.08
CA THR A 263 -2.62 -29.59 -0.56
C THR A 263 -2.17 -28.14 -0.67
N TYR A 264 -2.41 -27.53 -1.81
CA TYR A 264 -2.17 -26.10 -2.04
C TYR A 264 -3.49 -25.34 -2.00
N THR A 265 -3.61 -24.40 -1.06
CA THR A 265 -4.78 -23.51 -0.95
C THR A 265 -4.42 -22.11 -1.44
N LEU A 266 -5.21 -21.60 -2.39
CA LEU A 266 -5.08 -20.26 -2.95
C LEU A 266 -6.31 -19.43 -2.56
N ILE A 267 -6.08 -18.35 -1.78
CA ILE A 267 -7.13 -17.41 -1.36
C ILE A 267 -6.92 -16.08 -2.05
N GLY A 268 -7.99 -15.55 -2.65
CA GLY A 268 -8.06 -14.25 -3.29
C GLY A 268 -8.65 -14.29 -4.69
N ASP A 269 -8.84 -13.11 -5.26
CA ASP A 269 -9.38 -12.93 -6.62
C ASP A 269 -8.63 -11.79 -7.32
N GLY A 270 -8.79 -11.65 -8.63
CA GLY A 270 -8.16 -10.59 -9.41
C GLY A 270 -8.28 -10.77 -10.91
N GLN A 271 -7.70 -9.84 -11.64
CA GLN A 271 -7.82 -9.79 -13.10
C GLN A 271 -7.26 -11.04 -13.81
N ASP A 272 -6.27 -11.72 -13.20
CA ASP A 272 -5.61 -12.89 -13.80
C ASP A 272 -6.24 -14.21 -13.37
N ARG A 273 -7.40 -14.19 -12.66
CA ARG A 273 -8.10 -15.40 -12.19
C ARG A 273 -8.27 -16.45 -13.27
N ALA A 274 -8.82 -16.06 -14.42
CA ALA A 274 -9.10 -17.01 -15.50
C ALA A 274 -7.82 -17.70 -16.00
N LYS A 275 -6.73 -16.95 -16.14
CA LYS A 275 -5.41 -17.47 -16.57
C LYS A 275 -4.83 -18.45 -15.53
N ILE A 276 -4.94 -18.09 -14.24
CA ILE A 276 -4.42 -18.91 -13.13
C ILE A 276 -5.19 -20.22 -13.04
N LEU A 277 -6.53 -20.22 -13.11
CA LEU A 277 -7.34 -21.44 -13.06
C LEU A 277 -7.15 -22.31 -14.31
N ALA A 278 -6.92 -21.72 -15.48
CA ALA A 278 -6.54 -22.46 -16.68
C ALA A 278 -5.19 -23.16 -16.48
N LEU A 279 -4.21 -22.49 -15.88
CA LEU A 279 -2.90 -23.07 -15.59
C LEU A 279 -2.99 -24.22 -14.57
N VAL A 280 -3.84 -24.12 -13.54
CA VAL A 280 -4.08 -25.23 -12.59
C VAL A 280 -4.50 -26.49 -13.34
N ARG A 281 -5.49 -26.40 -14.26
CA ARG A 281 -5.94 -27.51 -15.09
C ARG A 281 -4.86 -28.01 -16.03
N GLN A 282 -4.16 -27.12 -16.72
CA GLN A 282 -3.07 -27.46 -17.64
C GLN A 282 -1.96 -28.26 -16.95
N LEU A 283 -1.64 -27.93 -15.70
CA LEU A 283 -0.64 -28.63 -14.91
C LEU A 283 -1.16 -29.89 -14.21
N GLY A 284 -2.45 -30.21 -14.33
CA GLY A 284 -3.07 -31.35 -13.65
C GLY A 284 -3.07 -31.20 -12.12
N LEU A 285 -3.23 -30.02 -11.61
CA LEU A 285 -3.19 -29.69 -10.16
C LEU A 285 -4.57 -29.72 -9.49
N ASP A 286 -5.66 -29.95 -10.22
CA ASP A 286 -7.03 -29.98 -9.67
C ASP A 286 -7.16 -30.88 -8.42
N PRO A 287 -6.49 -32.04 -8.30
CA PRO A 287 -6.61 -32.90 -7.11
C PRO A 287 -5.98 -32.27 -5.85
N VAL A 288 -5.00 -31.40 -6.00
CA VAL A 288 -4.20 -30.85 -4.88
C VAL A 288 -4.37 -29.35 -4.67
N CYS A 289 -4.87 -28.62 -5.68
CA CYS A 289 -5.05 -27.16 -5.62
C CYS A 289 -6.49 -26.80 -5.31
N ARG A 290 -6.70 -26.00 -4.27
CA ARG A 290 -8.02 -25.47 -3.86
C ARG A 290 -8.01 -23.97 -3.95
N TRP A 291 -8.75 -23.42 -4.93
CA TRP A 291 -9.01 -21.98 -4.99
C TRP A 291 -10.29 -21.64 -4.26
N LEU A 292 -10.24 -20.68 -3.32
CA LEU A 292 -11.38 -20.31 -2.47
C LEU A 292 -11.97 -18.93 -2.79
N GLY A 293 -11.42 -18.23 -3.80
CA GLY A 293 -11.84 -16.85 -4.06
C GLY A 293 -11.50 -15.89 -2.91
N THR A 294 -12.16 -14.74 -2.86
CA THR A 294 -12.01 -13.78 -1.76
C THR A 294 -12.72 -14.31 -0.51
N GLN A 295 -12.03 -14.34 0.63
CA GLN A 295 -12.57 -14.84 1.89
C GLN A 295 -12.59 -13.74 2.97
N PRO A 296 -13.53 -13.82 3.92
CA PRO A 296 -13.51 -12.99 5.12
C PRO A 296 -12.26 -13.23 5.96
N HIS A 297 -11.83 -12.22 6.72
CA HIS A 297 -10.58 -12.26 7.48
C HIS A 297 -10.51 -13.46 8.46
N HIS A 298 -11.59 -13.80 9.16
CA HIS A 298 -11.61 -14.94 10.08
C HIS A 298 -11.33 -16.27 9.38
N VAL A 299 -11.83 -16.46 8.15
CA VAL A 299 -11.56 -17.66 7.33
C VAL A 299 -10.08 -17.70 6.93
N VAL A 300 -9.51 -16.56 6.53
CA VAL A 300 -8.07 -16.47 6.22
C VAL A 300 -7.22 -16.85 7.43
N LEU A 301 -7.58 -16.38 8.64
CA LEU A 301 -6.89 -16.75 9.88
C LEU A 301 -6.93 -18.25 10.16
N GLU A 302 -8.07 -18.92 9.89
CA GLU A 302 -8.16 -20.38 10.02
C GLU A 302 -7.21 -21.12 9.07
N HIS A 303 -7.07 -20.63 7.83
CA HIS A 303 -6.12 -21.19 6.88
C HIS A 303 -4.67 -20.95 7.31
N TYR A 304 -4.33 -19.79 7.87
CA TYR A 304 -2.99 -19.59 8.47
C TYR A 304 -2.73 -20.60 9.61
N ARG A 305 -3.69 -20.83 10.52
CA ARG A 305 -3.52 -21.79 11.64
C ARG A 305 -3.26 -23.23 11.17
N ARG A 306 -3.78 -23.59 9.99
CA ARG A 306 -3.63 -24.95 9.43
C ARG A 306 -2.43 -25.09 8.51
N ALA A 307 -1.88 -23.98 8.03
CA ALA A 307 -0.80 -24.00 7.04
C ALA A 307 0.53 -24.47 7.64
N ASP A 308 1.22 -25.35 6.94
CA ASP A 308 2.59 -25.75 7.24
C ASP A 308 3.62 -24.85 6.54
N LEU A 309 3.20 -24.15 5.47
CA LEU A 309 4.02 -23.26 4.69
C LEU A 309 3.18 -22.18 4.02
N PHE A 310 3.64 -20.94 4.07
CA PHE A 310 3.14 -19.86 3.23
C PHE A 310 4.10 -19.60 2.07
N VAL A 311 3.58 -19.50 0.86
CA VAL A 311 4.39 -19.26 -0.33
C VAL A 311 3.82 -18.13 -1.19
N LEU A 312 4.71 -17.26 -1.70
CA LEU A 312 4.36 -16.20 -2.64
C LEU A 312 5.52 -15.97 -3.61
N GLY A 313 5.23 -16.02 -4.92
CA GLY A 313 6.23 -15.95 -5.97
C GLY A 313 6.43 -14.56 -6.56
N CYS A 314 6.37 -13.49 -5.75
CA CYS A 314 6.38 -12.10 -6.22
C CYS A 314 7.40 -11.85 -7.32
N GLU A 315 6.98 -11.12 -8.37
CA GLU A 315 7.79 -10.74 -9.53
C GLU A 315 7.48 -9.32 -10.00
N VAL A 316 8.27 -8.80 -10.94
CA VAL A 316 7.99 -7.52 -11.60
C VAL A 316 7.01 -7.79 -12.74
N ALA A 317 5.86 -7.12 -12.72
CA ALA A 317 4.89 -7.20 -13.81
C ALA A 317 5.41 -6.49 -15.07
N ALA A 318 4.83 -6.83 -16.24
CA ALA A 318 5.22 -6.28 -17.52
C ALA A 318 5.13 -4.74 -17.60
N ASP A 319 4.20 -4.13 -16.85
CA ASP A 319 4.05 -2.66 -16.73
C ASP A 319 5.02 -2.03 -15.70
N GLY A 320 5.93 -2.82 -15.12
CA GLY A 320 6.87 -2.40 -14.08
C GLY A 320 6.28 -2.35 -12.67
N ASP A 321 4.98 -2.65 -12.48
CA ASP A 321 4.35 -2.75 -11.15
C ASP A 321 4.99 -3.90 -10.35
N ARG A 322 5.23 -3.64 -9.08
CA ARG A 322 5.82 -4.60 -8.15
C ARG A 322 5.35 -4.33 -6.72
N ASP A 323 5.43 -5.35 -5.89
CA ASP A 323 5.17 -5.15 -4.47
C ASP A 323 6.40 -4.53 -3.77
N GLY A 324 6.13 -3.74 -2.73
CA GLY A 324 7.11 -3.47 -1.70
C GLY A 324 7.29 -4.70 -0.80
N ILE A 325 6.61 -4.70 0.35
CA ILE A 325 6.49 -5.89 1.21
C ILE A 325 4.99 -6.23 1.28
N PRO A 326 4.56 -7.39 0.75
CA PRO A 326 3.15 -7.81 0.85
C PRO A 326 2.72 -8.02 2.31
N ASN A 327 1.58 -7.46 2.72
CA ASN A 327 1.08 -7.59 4.09
C ASN A 327 0.89 -9.05 4.53
N VAL A 328 0.49 -9.91 3.63
CA VAL A 328 0.29 -11.35 3.88
C VAL A 328 1.56 -12.07 4.36
N LEU A 329 2.75 -11.52 4.09
CA LEU A 329 4.00 -12.02 4.66
C LEU A 329 4.10 -11.71 6.16
N PHE A 330 3.75 -10.49 6.59
CA PHE A 330 3.66 -10.15 8.01
C PHE A 330 2.63 -11.02 8.73
N GLU A 331 1.45 -11.17 8.12
CA GLU A 331 0.34 -11.97 8.63
C GLU A 331 0.75 -13.42 8.86
N SER A 332 1.36 -14.04 7.84
CA SER A 332 1.88 -15.39 7.90
C SER A 332 2.93 -15.55 9.02
N MET A 333 3.93 -14.66 9.07
CA MET A 333 5.02 -14.71 10.04
C MET A 333 4.52 -14.53 11.49
N VAL A 334 3.60 -13.59 11.73
CA VAL A 334 3.04 -13.38 13.09
C VAL A 334 2.16 -14.54 13.53
N MET A 335 1.49 -15.22 12.59
CA MET A 335 0.72 -16.44 12.82
C MET A 335 1.59 -17.68 13.04
N GLY A 336 2.92 -17.55 12.92
CA GLY A 336 3.86 -18.67 13.09
C GLY A 336 3.93 -19.62 11.91
N VAL A 337 3.50 -19.18 10.73
CA VAL A 337 3.63 -19.94 9.49
C VAL A 337 4.94 -19.56 8.78
N PRO A 338 5.86 -20.49 8.55
CA PRO A 338 7.11 -20.18 7.88
C PRO A 338 6.88 -19.75 6.44
N VAL A 339 7.71 -18.84 5.95
CA VAL A 339 7.57 -18.19 4.65
C VAL A 339 8.66 -18.62 3.69
N VAL A 340 8.25 -18.97 2.47
CA VAL A 340 9.14 -19.06 1.29
C VAL A 340 8.64 -18.06 0.25
N THR A 341 9.50 -17.16 -0.20
CA THR A 341 9.12 -16.11 -1.15
C THR A 341 10.31 -15.70 -2.01
N THR A 342 10.17 -14.65 -2.81
CA THR A 342 11.20 -14.19 -3.73
C THR A 342 11.98 -13.00 -3.20
N ALA A 343 13.27 -12.91 -3.57
CA ALA A 343 14.15 -11.79 -3.25
C ALA A 343 13.84 -10.58 -4.16
N LEU A 344 12.61 -10.06 -4.07
CA LEU A 344 12.14 -8.95 -4.88
C LEU A 344 12.01 -7.67 -4.08
N SER A 345 12.46 -6.54 -4.65
CA SER A 345 12.25 -5.19 -4.09
C SER A 345 12.60 -5.10 -2.61
N ALA A 346 11.62 -4.85 -1.77
CA ALA A 346 11.78 -4.69 -0.32
C ALA A 346 11.49 -5.97 0.49
N ILE A 347 11.15 -7.09 -0.12
CA ILE A 347 10.89 -8.34 0.59
C ILE A 347 12.10 -8.76 1.46
N PRO A 348 13.37 -8.61 1.01
CA PRO A 348 14.54 -8.88 1.85
C PRO A 348 14.67 -7.99 3.10
N GLU A 349 13.94 -6.89 3.18
CA GLU A 349 13.88 -6.06 4.39
C GLU A 349 13.06 -6.72 5.51
N LEU A 350 12.18 -7.67 5.17
CA LEU A 350 11.39 -8.46 6.11
C LEU A 350 11.94 -9.87 6.27
N VAL A 351 12.19 -10.56 5.17
CA VAL A 351 12.59 -11.97 5.14
C VAL A 351 14.10 -12.07 4.99
N GLU A 352 14.78 -12.51 6.05
CA GLU A 352 16.21 -12.82 6.04
C GLU A 352 16.41 -14.32 5.79
N PRO A 353 17.17 -14.72 4.72
CA PRO A 353 17.33 -16.11 4.36
C PRO A 353 17.88 -16.97 5.51
N GLY A 354 17.18 -18.06 5.85
CA GLY A 354 17.57 -18.99 6.91
C GLY A 354 17.38 -18.48 8.34
N LYS A 355 16.97 -17.23 8.53
CA LYS A 355 16.72 -16.62 9.83
C LYS A 355 15.23 -16.35 10.08
N THR A 356 14.54 -15.72 9.13
CA THR A 356 13.10 -15.40 9.26
C THR A 356 12.25 -15.97 8.13
N GLY A 357 12.85 -16.71 7.18
CA GLY A 357 12.21 -17.34 6.05
C GLY A 357 13.24 -17.80 5.02
N LEU A 358 12.76 -18.19 3.84
CA LEU A 358 13.64 -18.48 2.69
C LEU A 358 13.30 -17.55 1.53
N LEU A 359 14.34 -17.13 0.82
CA LEU A 359 14.24 -16.30 -0.38
C LEU A 359 14.86 -17.00 -1.58
N VAL A 360 14.16 -16.90 -2.72
CA VAL A 360 14.65 -17.41 -4.02
C VAL A 360 14.59 -16.29 -5.06
N PRO A 361 15.33 -16.39 -6.17
CA PRO A 361 15.19 -15.45 -7.28
C PRO A 361 13.75 -15.47 -7.86
N PRO A 362 13.18 -14.30 -8.27
CA PRO A 362 11.88 -14.24 -8.94
C PRO A 362 11.84 -15.07 -10.23
N GLY A 363 10.66 -15.62 -10.55
CA GLY A 363 10.44 -16.36 -11.80
C GLY A 363 11.20 -17.69 -11.91
N ARG A 364 11.62 -18.30 -10.78
CA ARG A 364 12.36 -19.55 -10.73
C ARG A 364 11.57 -20.64 -9.98
N PRO A 365 10.67 -21.36 -10.64
CA PRO A 365 9.84 -22.37 -9.99
C PRO A 365 10.65 -23.52 -9.38
N GLU A 366 11.80 -23.92 -10.00
CA GLU A 366 12.69 -24.94 -9.49
C GLU A 366 13.28 -24.56 -8.13
N ALA A 367 13.84 -23.36 -8.06
CA ALA A 367 14.40 -22.84 -6.81
C ALA A 367 13.32 -22.67 -5.73
N LEU A 368 12.10 -22.29 -6.14
CA LEU A 368 10.97 -22.17 -5.23
C LEU A 368 10.56 -23.54 -4.69
N ALA A 369 10.48 -24.57 -5.53
CA ALA A 369 10.17 -25.94 -5.12
C ALA A 369 11.20 -26.50 -4.13
N GLU A 370 12.49 -26.32 -4.40
CA GLU A 370 13.57 -26.73 -3.49
C GLU A 370 13.47 -26.01 -2.13
N ALA A 371 13.25 -24.72 -2.13
CA ALA A 371 13.10 -23.96 -0.90
C ALA A 371 11.85 -24.36 -0.10
N MET A 372 10.74 -24.64 -0.79
CA MET A 372 9.51 -25.17 -0.19
C MET A 372 9.77 -26.55 0.45
N LEU A 373 10.40 -27.48 -0.28
CA LEU A 373 10.72 -28.80 0.23
C LEU A 373 11.63 -28.73 1.45
N LYS A 374 12.68 -27.92 1.38
CA LYS A 374 13.60 -27.68 2.50
C LYS A 374 12.86 -27.15 3.74
N MET A 375 11.99 -26.15 3.58
CA MET A 375 11.23 -25.59 4.69
C MET A 375 10.22 -26.56 5.28
N LEU A 376 9.65 -27.47 4.48
CA LEU A 376 8.70 -28.49 4.93
C LEU A 376 9.40 -29.66 5.66
N ALA A 377 10.57 -30.09 5.17
CA ALA A 377 11.26 -31.29 5.66
C ALA A 377 12.23 -31.03 6.82
N ASP A 378 12.83 -29.82 6.91
CA ASP A 378 13.85 -29.49 7.91
C ASP A 378 13.21 -28.91 9.18
N ALA A 379 12.95 -29.78 10.17
CA ALA A 379 12.39 -29.39 11.46
C ALA A 379 13.29 -28.39 12.23
N GLY A 380 14.61 -28.55 12.15
CA GLY A 380 15.58 -27.66 12.81
C GLY A 380 15.55 -26.24 12.21
N LEU A 381 15.41 -26.14 10.87
CA LEU A 381 15.21 -24.84 10.21
C LEU A 381 13.90 -24.18 10.68
N ARG A 382 12.80 -24.92 10.71
CA ARG A 382 11.49 -24.43 11.16
C ARG A 382 11.55 -23.92 12.61
N GLN A 383 12.16 -24.67 13.52
CA GLN A 383 12.32 -24.31 14.92
C GLN A 383 13.08 -22.99 15.11
N ARG A 384 14.02 -22.67 14.24
CA ARG A 384 14.76 -21.38 14.28
C ARG A 384 14.00 -20.27 13.62
N VAL A 385 13.45 -20.51 12.42
CA VAL A 385 12.86 -19.47 11.56
C VAL A 385 11.53 -18.93 12.10
N ILE A 386 10.65 -19.82 12.58
CA ILE A 386 9.29 -19.45 12.99
C ILE A 386 9.29 -18.40 14.13
N PRO A 387 9.96 -18.65 15.29
CA PRO A 387 9.96 -17.67 16.37
C PRO A 387 10.69 -16.37 15.99
N ALA A 388 11.80 -16.45 15.25
CA ALA A 388 12.55 -15.28 14.81
C ALA A 388 11.74 -14.40 13.83
N ALA A 389 10.97 -15.03 12.93
CA ALA A 389 10.08 -14.33 12.01
C ALA A 389 8.97 -13.58 12.75
N ARG A 390 8.33 -14.25 13.70
CA ARG A 390 7.28 -13.66 14.53
C ARG A 390 7.79 -12.50 15.38
N GLU A 391 8.90 -12.69 16.08
CA GLU A 391 9.55 -11.63 16.88
C GLU A 391 9.85 -10.40 16.04
N ARG A 392 10.41 -10.59 14.84
CA ARG A 392 10.70 -9.50 13.92
C ARG A 392 9.44 -8.71 13.57
N VAL A 393 8.32 -9.36 13.24
CA VAL A 393 7.08 -8.67 12.92
C VAL A 393 6.54 -7.90 14.12
N LEU A 394 6.51 -8.51 15.30
CA LEU A 394 6.01 -7.87 16.52
C LEU A 394 6.85 -6.64 16.92
N ARG A 395 8.18 -6.70 16.76
CA ARG A 395 9.09 -5.63 17.12
C ARG A 395 9.09 -4.48 16.11
N ASP A 396 9.14 -4.79 14.81
CA ASP A 396 9.49 -3.82 13.76
C ASP A 396 8.28 -3.39 12.90
N PHE A 397 7.16 -4.15 12.91
CA PHE A 397 6.06 -3.98 11.97
C PHE A 397 4.67 -3.91 12.63
N ASP A 398 4.59 -3.61 13.92
CA ASP A 398 3.32 -3.24 14.56
C ASP A 398 2.88 -1.84 14.07
N ASN A 399 1.69 -1.74 13.50
CA ASN A 399 1.21 -0.52 12.86
C ASN A 399 1.04 0.65 13.84
N ARG A 400 0.77 0.41 15.13
CA ARG A 400 0.64 1.48 16.12
C ARG A 400 1.98 2.15 16.40
N ALA A 401 3.04 1.36 16.56
CA ALA A 401 4.37 1.90 16.72
C ALA A 401 4.82 2.69 15.48
N LEU A 402 4.49 2.18 14.29
CA LEU A 402 4.85 2.80 13.02
C LEU A 402 4.07 4.11 12.78
N VAL A 403 2.77 4.13 13.06
CA VAL A 403 1.96 5.36 12.97
C VAL A 403 2.37 6.35 14.06
N GLY A 404 2.82 5.90 15.24
CA GLY A 404 3.45 6.78 16.24
C GLY A 404 4.65 7.55 15.68
N ARG A 405 5.56 6.85 14.97
CA ARG A 405 6.71 7.49 14.29
C ARG A 405 6.26 8.43 13.16
N LEU A 406 5.20 8.09 12.44
CA LEU A 406 4.62 8.97 11.41
C LEU A 406 4.01 10.23 12.03
N ALA A 407 3.35 10.10 13.17
CA ALA A 407 2.81 11.21 13.94
C ALA A 407 3.91 12.20 14.36
N ASP A 408 5.11 11.71 14.72
CA ASP A 408 6.25 12.56 15.06
C ASP A 408 6.74 13.39 13.86
N ILE A 409 6.58 12.90 12.63
CA ILE A 409 6.88 13.65 11.40
C ILE A 409 5.79 14.72 11.13
N TYR A 410 4.51 14.42 11.42
CA TYR A 410 3.42 15.35 11.19
C TYR A 410 3.35 16.49 12.22
N ARG A 411 3.67 16.26 13.51
CA ARG A 411 3.58 17.27 14.56
C ARG A 411 4.28 18.60 14.22
N PRO A 412 5.57 18.60 13.81
CA PRO A 412 6.24 19.85 13.41
C PRO A 412 5.62 20.50 12.17
N ALA A 413 5.02 19.69 11.27
CA ALA A 413 4.38 20.20 10.07
C ALA A 413 3.06 20.94 10.38
N LEU A 414 2.37 20.57 11.46
CA LEU A 414 1.12 21.19 11.89
C LEU A 414 1.34 22.39 12.82
N SER A 415 2.44 22.44 13.59
CA SER A 415 2.74 23.48 14.56
C SER A 415 3.34 24.77 13.95
N GLY A 416 3.86 24.71 12.73
CA GLY A 416 4.51 25.84 12.06
C GLY A 416 3.56 26.88 11.42
N PHE A 417 2.26 26.81 11.66
CA PHE A 417 1.23 27.74 11.17
C PHE A 417 0.53 28.50 12.32
N ARG A 418 1.33 29.09 13.21
CA ARG A 418 0.85 30.12 14.15
C ARG A 418 1.15 31.51 13.62
#